data_c6a0d96be08b4526e97967420a3c021f
#
_entry.id   c6a0d96be08b4526e97967420a3c021f
#
_cell.length_a   1.000
_cell.length_b   1.000
_cell.length_c   1.000
_cell.angle_alpha   90.00
_cell.angle_beta   90.00
_cell.angle_gamma   90.00
#
_symmetry.space_group_name_H-M   'P 1'
#
loop_
_entity.id
_entity.type
_entity.pdbx_description
1 polymer ?
#
loop_
_entity_poly.entity_id
_entity_poly.type
_entity_poly.pdbx_seq_one_letter_code
_entity_poly.pdbx_strand_id
1 'polypeptide(L)'
;MLGVSDELREQIEALKTDYLALLDNEEKEQVYQKYLETNTRLIPREFVQNHGISCRVVLRKLALGSDYKSDFFFLSKSSTDWNAVHIEIEKPSSKYFKGSTNEFDACFSHALQQINDWKAWFLRDNGVSFKSSLSALLVPENMGKNPIKHKYVLVYGRRSELENSDLRRSKILAQQTDDFKIMSFDSLAEGLLGKPVMDIGIRRNEFIDLIADEINDPAVLSFIEPTQWRINKTLHADIRSRIDGKGMRINRPVGGKSVNGYQYVADNIRTRSDTEKLEEDA
;
A
#
# COMPACT_ATOMS: atom_id res chain seq x y z
N MET A 1 2.96 20.66 -19.07
CA MET A 1 3.57 19.54 -18.32
C MET A 1 4.80 20.12 -17.64
N LEU A 2 4.81 20.25 -16.32
CA LEU A 2 6.02 20.55 -15.57
C LEU A 2 6.97 19.37 -15.77
N GLY A 3 8.14 19.60 -16.35
CA GLY A 3 9.13 18.54 -16.58
C GLY A 3 9.56 17.91 -15.26
N VAL A 4 9.68 16.59 -15.24
CA VAL A 4 10.30 15.86 -14.12
C VAL A 4 11.73 16.39 -13.95
N SER A 5 12.13 16.76 -12.72
CA SER A 5 13.50 17.25 -12.48
C SER A 5 14.54 16.16 -12.76
N ASP A 6 15.71 16.56 -13.21
CA ASP A 6 16.82 15.61 -13.46
C ASP A 6 17.23 14.90 -12.15
N GLU A 7 17.21 15.60 -11.02
CA GLU A 7 17.46 15.02 -9.70
C GLU A 7 16.49 13.87 -9.37
N LEU A 8 15.18 14.03 -9.63
CA LEU A 8 14.23 12.93 -9.41
C LEU A 8 14.46 11.75 -10.34
N ARG A 9 14.92 12.00 -11.57
CA ARG A 9 15.30 10.92 -12.50
C ARG A 9 16.49 10.13 -11.98
N GLU A 10 17.53 10.81 -11.51
CA GLU A 10 18.71 10.20 -10.93
C GLU A 10 18.39 9.37 -9.69
N GLN A 11 17.56 9.90 -8.78
CA GLN A 11 17.09 9.17 -7.59
C GLN A 11 16.31 7.90 -7.97
N ILE A 12 15.47 7.94 -9.00
CA ILE A 12 14.70 6.78 -9.46
C ILE A 12 15.59 5.75 -10.13
N GLU A 13 16.58 6.13 -10.94
CA GLU A 13 17.50 5.17 -11.54
C GLU A 13 18.40 4.52 -10.48
N ALA A 14 18.84 5.26 -9.46
CA ALA A 14 19.55 4.70 -8.32
C ALA A 14 18.66 3.68 -7.57
N LEU A 15 17.44 4.06 -7.21
CA LEU A 15 16.47 3.16 -6.55
C LEU A 15 16.26 1.88 -7.36
N LYS A 16 16.09 2.00 -8.67
CA LYS A 16 15.88 0.85 -9.56
C LYS A 16 17.11 -0.08 -9.58
N THR A 17 18.31 0.51 -9.66
CA THR A 17 19.57 -0.24 -9.66
C THR A 17 19.75 -1.01 -8.36
N ASP A 18 19.59 -0.34 -7.22
CA ASP A 18 19.72 -0.95 -5.89
C ASP A 18 18.67 -2.04 -5.66
N TYR A 19 17.45 -1.80 -6.09
CA TYR A 19 16.39 -2.78 -5.98
C TYR A 19 16.67 -4.04 -6.82
N LEU A 20 17.06 -3.87 -8.09
CA LEU A 20 17.34 -5.02 -8.94
C LEU A 20 18.56 -5.82 -8.43
N ALA A 21 19.57 -5.16 -7.88
CA ALA A 21 20.69 -5.83 -7.23
C ALA A 21 20.25 -6.61 -5.97
N LEU A 22 19.29 -6.07 -5.20
CA LEU A 22 18.71 -6.79 -4.06
C LEU A 22 17.98 -8.07 -4.49
N LEU A 23 17.32 -8.07 -5.66
CA LEU A 23 16.60 -9.25 -6.15
C LEU A 23 17.52 -10.42 -6.52
N ASP A 24 18.80 -10.16 -6.78
CA ASP A 24 19.79 -11.19 -7.11
C ASP A 24 20.36 -11.87 -5.86
N ASN A 25 20.03 -11.37 -4.66
CA ASN A 25 20.40 -11.98 -3.40
C ASN A 25 19.29 -12.96 -2.95
N GLU A 26 19.70 -14.07 -2.34
CA GLU A 26 18.76 -15.04 -1.76
C GLU A 26 18.43 -14.67 -0.31
N GLU A 27 17.64 -13.61 -0.15
CA GLU A 27 17.23 -13.11 1.17
C GLU A 27 15.90 -13.70 1.65
N LYS A 28 15.60 -13.51 2.92
CA LYS A 28 14.29 -13.84 3.49
C LYS A 28 13.24 -12.84 2.99
N GLU A 29 11.99 -13.27 2.93
CA GLU A 29 10.83 -12.45 2.51
C GLU A 29 10.76 -11.11 3.26
N GLN A 30 11.02 -11.12 4.58
CA GLN A 30 10.99 -9.93 5.42
C GLN A 30 11.97 -8.83 4.97
N VAL A 31 13.10 -9.20 4.34
CA VAL A 31 14.06 -8.23 3.79
C VAL A 31 13.43 -7.47 2.62
N TYR A 32 12.76 -8.19 1.71
CA TYR A 32 12.06 -7.57 0.58
C TYR A 32 10.87 -6.73 1.07
N GLN A 33 10.09 -7.24 2.02
CA GLN A 33 8.99 -6.48 2.62
C GLN A 33 9.49 -5.17 3.21
N LYS A 34 10.55 -5.21 4.02
CA LYS A 34 11.14 -4.01 4.64
C LYS A 34 11.66 -3.03 3.61
N TYR A 35 12.28 -3.53 2.53
CA TYR A 35 12.74 -2.69 1.44
C TYR A 35 11.58 -1.97 0.74
N LEU A 36 10.47 -2.65 0.48
CA LEU A 36 9.27 -2.06 -0.10
C LEU A 36 8.60 -1.03 0.84
N GLU A 37 8.62 -1.27 2.16
CA GLU A 37 8.12 -0.31 3.16
C GLU A 37 8.92 0.99 3.15
N THR A 38 10.23 0.91 2.96
CA THR A 38 11.11 2.09 2.87
C THR A 38 11.00 2.77 1.50
N ASN A 39 10.79 2.00 0.44
CA ASN A 39 10.79 2.45 -0.95
C ASN A 39 9.39 2.28 -1.58
N THR A 40 8.41 3.01 -1.06
CA THR A 40 6.99 2.79 -1.38
C THR A 40 6.60 3.04 -2.84
N ARG A 41 7.46 3.63 -3.67
CA ARG A 41 7.28 3.68 -5.13
C ARG A 41 7.26 2.29 -5.77
N LEU A 42 7.94 1.32 -5.16
CA LEU A 42 8.01 -0.08 -5.64
C LEU A 42 6.73 -0.88 -5.33
N ILE A 43 5.91 -0.46 -4.36
CA ILE A 43 4.65 -1.15 -4.06
C ILE A 43 3.76 -1.17 -5.31
N PRO A 44 3.12 -2.30 -5.66
CA PRO A 44 2.22 -2.42 -6.80
C PRO A 44 1.16 -1.32 -6.87
N ARG A 45 0.83 -0.85 -8.07
CA ARG A 45 -0.24 0.14 -8.33
C ARG A 45 -1.37 -0.45 -9.16
N GLU A 46 -1.43 -1.78 -9.23
CA GLU A 46 -2.53 -2.47 -9.87
C GLU A 46 -3.87 -2.06 -9.22
N PHE A 47 -4.89 -1.90 -10.04
CA PHE A 47 -6.23 -1.52 -9.60
C PHE A 47 -6.36 -0.12 -8.97
N VAL A 48 -5.34 0.75 -9.08
CA VAL A 48 -5.49 2.16 -8.72
C VAL A 48 -6.45 2.85 -9.68
N GLN A 49 -7.44 3.55 -9.12
CA GLN A 49 -8.47 4.26 -9.85
C GLN A 49 -8.11 5.74 -10.02
N ASN A 50 -8.92 6.47 -10.77
CA ASN A 50 -8.66 7.85 -11.20
C ASN A 50 -8.50 8.88 -10.07
N HIS A 51 -9.04 8.61 -8.87
CA HIS A 51 -8.84 9.47 -7.69
C HIS A 51 -7.64 9.04 -6.83
N GLY A 52 -6.87 8.07 -7.30
CA GLY A 52 -5.65 7.61 -6.64
C GLY A 52 -5.89 6.79 -5.37
N ILE A 53 -4.84 6.63 -4.57
CA ILE A 53 -4.85 5.92 -3.29
C ILE A 53 -5.32 6.87 -2.19
N SER A 54 -6.28 6.40 -1.39
CA SER A 54 -6.86 7.19 -0.31
C SER A 54 -5.80 7.58 0.72
N CYS A 55 -5.80 8.86 1.10
CA CYS A 55 -4.86 9.44 2.06
C CYS A 55 -3.37 9.24 1.69
N ARG A 56 -3.06 8.72 0.49
CA ARG A 56 -1.72 8.27 0.09
C ARG A 56 -1.07 7.32 1.09
N VAL A 57 -1.88 6.49 1.73
CA VAL A 57 -1.43 5.53 2.73
C VAL A 57 -1.59 4.11 2.23
N VAL A 58 -0.53 3.33 2.43
CA VAL A 58 -0.53 1.87 2.29
C VAL A 58 -0.43 1.27 3.68
N LEU A 59 -1.37 0.40 4.03
CA LEU A 59 -1.31 -0.34 5.29
C LEU A 59 -0.41 -1.57 5.12
N ARG A 60 0.47 -1.83 6.08
CA ARG A 60 1.22 -3.09 6.16
C ARG A 60 0.52 -4.06 7.10
N LYS A 61 0.62 -5.36 6.81
CA LYS A 61 0.12 -6.48 7.62
C LYS A 61 -1.33 -6.25 8.09
N LEU A 62 -2.21 -5.87 7.15
CA LEU A 62 -3.62 -5.67 7.47
C LEU A 62 -4.29 -7.00 7.76
N ALA A 63 -4.83 -7.14 8.98
CA ALA A 63 -5.57 -8.32 9.40
C ALA A 63 -6.92 -8.45 8.67
N LEU A 64 -7.23 -9.65 8.21
CA LEU A 64 -8.54 -10.08 7.72
C LEU A 64 -9.17 -10.96 8.80
N GLY A 65 -9.79 -10.33 9.78
CA GLY A 65 -10.22 -10.99 11.02
C GLY A 65 -9.04 -11.54 11.83
N SER A 66 -9.21 -12.74 12.39
CA SER A 66 -8.15 -13.50 13.07
C SER A 66 -7.40 -14.47 12.15
N ASP A 67 -7.89 -14.65 10.90
CA ASP A 67 -7.55 -15.81 10.10
C ASP A 67 -6.38 -15.53 9.15
N TYR A 68 -6.35 -14.32 8.58
CA TYR A 68 -5.37 -13.95 7.55
C TYR A 68 -4.83 -12.54 7.75
N LYS A 69 -3.71 -12.25 7.09
CA LYS A 69 -3.13 -10.89 6.98
C LYS A 69 -2.64 -10.69 5.54
N SER A 70 -2.89 -9.52 4.96
CA SER A 70 -2.24 -9.13 3.70
C SER A 70 -0.95 -8.36 4.00
N ASP A 71 0.11 -8.58 3.23
CA ASP A 71 1.40 -7.90 3.43
C ASP A 71 1.26 -6.39 3.27
N PHE A 72 0.61 -5.97 2.17
CA PHE A 72 0.25 -4.58 1.93
C PHE A 72 -1.21 -4.47 1.53
N PHE A 73 -1.76 -3.30 1.83
CA PHE A 73 -3.14 -2.99 1.51
C PHE A 73 -3.30 -1.50 1.23
N PHE A 74 -4.13 -1.15 0.26
CA PHE A 74 -4.59 0.23 0.09
C PHE A 74 -6.03 0.30 -0.42
N LEU A 75 -6.66 1.44 -0.15
CA LEU A 75 -7.92 1.80 -0.78
C LEU A 75 -7.66 2.75 -1.95
N SER A 76 -8.25 2.47 -3.08
CA SER A 76 -8.29 3.40 -4.22
C SER A 76 -9.72 3.68 -4.62
N LYS A 77 -10.01 4.91 -5.03
CA LYS A 77 -11.38 5.34 -5.29
C LYS A 77 -11.60 5.87 -6.70
N SER A 78 -12.81 5.63 -7.19
CA SER A 78 -13.45 6.37 -8.27
C SER A 78 -14.59 7.23 -7.71
N SER A 79 -15.35 7.85 -8.59
CA SER A 79 -16.57 8.57 -8.18
C SER A 79 -17.69 7.65 -7.69
N THR A 80 -17.67 6.36 -8.06
CA THR A 80 -18.78 5.42 -7.86
C THR A 80 -18.46 4.26 -6.93
N ASP A 81 -17.17 3.90 -6.79
CA ASP A 81 -16.76 2.71 -6.03
C ASP A 81 -15.34 2.84 -5.45
N TRP A 82 -15.00 1.89 -4.59
CA TRP A 82 -13.68 1.70 -4.02
C TRP A 82 -13.10 0.38 -4.48
N ASN A 83 -11.81 0.37 -4.81
CA ASN A 83 -11.01 -0.84 -4.87
C ASN A 83 -10.25 -0.99 -3.54
N ALA A 84 -10.52 -2.08 -2.83
CA ALA A 84 -9.76 -2.54 -1.67
C ALA A 84 -8.71 -3.53 -2.19
N VAL A 85 -7.48 -3.07 -2.31
CA VAL A 85 -6.40 -3.82 -2.97
C VAL A 85 -5.54 -4.51 -1.91
N HIS A 86 -5.60 -5.84 -1.90
CA HIS A 86 -4.82 -6.73 -1.04
C HIS A 86 -3.60 -7.22 -1.80
N ILE A 87 -2.43 -7.06 -1.24
CA ILE A 87 -1.17 -7.44 -1.86
C ILE A 87 -0.48 -8.48 -0.99
N GLU A 88 -0.12 -9.60 -1.61
CA GLU A 88 0.74 -10.62 -1.03
C GLU A 88 2.07 -10.59 -1.74
N ILE A 89 3.14 -10.69 -1.00
CA ILE A 89 4.49 -10.84 -1.55
C ILE A 89 5.07 -12.18 -1.10
N GLU A 90 5.84 -12.78 -1.98
CA GLU A 90 6.64 -13.96 -1.70
C GLU A 90 8.13 -13.60 -1.84
N LYS A 91 8.95 -14.52 -2.30
CA LYS A 91 10.38 -14.26 -2.56
C LYS A 91 10.68 -14.18 -4.05
N PRO A 92 11.65 -13.34 -4.48
CA PRO A 92 12.14 -13.36 -5.86
C PRO A 92 12.69 -14.72 -6.28
N SER A 93 13.28 -15.48 -5.34
CA SER A 93 13.81 -16.82 -5.62
C SER A 93 12.74 -17.91 -5.77
N SER A 94 11.48 -17.63 -5.40
CA SER A 94 10.35 -18.57 -5.55
C SER A 94 10.08 -18.92 -7.00
N LYS A 95 9.83 -20.20 -7.31
CA LYS A 95 9.63 -20.71 -8.67
C LYS A 95 8.16 -20.87 -8.98
N TYR A 96 7.75 -20.40 -10.17
CA TYR A 96 6.38 -20.65 -10.68
C TYR A 96 6.17 -22.11 -11.07
N PHE A 97 7.22 -22.76 -11.58
CA PHE A 97 7.14 -24.10 -12.17
C PHE A 97 8.15 -25.06 -11.56
N LYS A 98 7.76 -26.30 -11.48
CA LYS A 98 8.57 -27.39 -10.94
C LYS A 98 9.70 -27.77 -11.90
N GLY A 99 10.90 -27.31 -11.64
CA GLY A 99 12.09 -27.61 -12.45
C GLY A 99 11.89 -27.26 -13.93
N SER A 100 12.20 -28.21 -14.81
CA SER A 100 12.06 -28.06 -16.27
C SER A 100 10.63 -28.36 -16.78
N THR A 101 9.71 -28.77 -15.91
CA THR A 101 8.33 -29.08 -16.30
C THR A 101 7.49 -27.82 -16.48
N ASN A 102 6.28 -27.97 -17.02
CA ASN A 102 5.28 -26.90 -17.05
C ASN A 102 4.19 -27.12 -15.99
N GLU A 103 4.44 -27.93 -14.96
CA GLU A 103 3.59 -28.06 -13.79
C GLU A 103 3.91 -26.94 -12.81
N PHE A 104 2.89 -26.38 -12.16
CA PHE A 104 3.11 -25.37 -11.13
C PHE A 104 3.87 -25.95 -9.95
N ASP A 105 4.76 -25.14 -9.39
CA ASP A 105 5.43 -25.45 -8.15
C ASP A 105 4.43 -25.50 -6.98
N ALA A 106 4.74 -26.28 -5.96
CA ALA A 106 3.89 -26.41 -4.78
C ALA A 106 3.74 -25.08 -4.02
N CYS A 107 4.83 -24.32 -3.90
CA CYS A 107 4.80 -23.00 -3.23
C CYS A 107 3.95 -22.00 -4.02
N PHE A 108 4.04 -22.00 -5.37
CA PHE A 108 3.18 -21.14 -6.18
C PHE A 108 1.70 -21.54 -6.07
N SER A 109 1.42 -22.83 -6.07
CA SER A 109 0.05 -23.34 -5.88
C SER A 109 -0.51 -22.96 -4.51
N HIS A 110 0.34 -22.96 -3.46
CA HIS A 110 -0.03 -22.51 -2.13
C HIS A 110 -0.34 -21.01 -2.09
N ALA A 111 0.50 -20.18 -2.71
CA ALA A 111 0.25 -18.74 -2.81
C ALA A 111 -1.08 -18.42 -3.54
N LEU A 112 -1.40 -19.15 -4.61
CA LEU A 112 -2.70 -19.05 -5.29
C LEU A 112 -3.86 -19.45 -4.37
N GLN A 113 -3.68 -20.51 -3.57
CA GLN A 113 -4.69 -20.95 -2.61
C GLN A 113 -4.93 -19.89 -1.54
N GLN A 114 -3.91 -19.25 -1.02
CA GLN A 114 -4.02 -18.16 -0.04
C GLN A 114 -4.89 -17.01 -0.56
N ILE A 115 -4.70 -16.59 -1.81
CA ILE A 115 -5.57 -15.58 -2.45
C ILE A 115 -7.02 -16.07 -2.54
N ASN A 116 -7.26 -17.34 -2.89
CA ASN A 116 -8.60 -17.90 -2.92
C ASN A 116 -9.25 -17.98 -1.53
N ASP A 117 -8.47 -18.24 -0.49
CA ASP A 117 -8.94 -18.27 0.89
C ASP A 117 -9.37 -16.86 1.33
N TRP A 118 -8.62 -15.80 0.95
CA TRP A 118 -9.04 -14.42 1.19
C TRP A 118 -10.35 -14.09 0.45
N LYS A 119 -10.49 -14.49 -0.82
CA LYS A 119 -11.74 -14.32 -1.57
C LYS A 119 -12.91 -15.00 -0.86
N ALA A 120 -12.72 -16.25 -0.43
CA ALA A 120 -13.72 -17.01 0.30
C ALA A 120 -14.07 -16.37 1.66
N TRP A 121 -13.09 -15.76 2.34
CA TRP A 121 -13.31 -15.05 3.60
C TRP A 121 -14.27 -13.87 3.42
N PHE A 122 -14.12 -13.07 2.36
CA PHE A 122 -15.03 -11.96 2.04
C PHE A 122 -16.44 -12.42 1.64
N LEU A 123 -16.57 -13.59 1.03
CA LEU A 123 -17.88 -14.16 0.66
C LEU A 123 -18.71 -14.63 1.88
N ARG A 124 -18.09 -14.74 3.07
CA ARG A 124 -18.76 -15.16 4.31
C ARG A 124 -19.24 -14.00 5.19
N ASP A 125 -19.76 -12.93 4.61
CA ASP A 125 -20.31 -11.74 5.30
C ASP A 125 -19.32 -10.92 6.15
N ASN A 126 -18.03 -11.14 5.98
CA ASN A 126 -17.00 -10.38 6.70
C ASN A 126 -16.80 -8.93 6.18
N GLY A 127 -17.41 -8.60 5.05
CA GLY A 127 -17.23 -7.31 4.38
C GLY A 127 -17.71 -6.10 5.20
N VAL A 128 -18.76 -6.24 6.03
CA VAL A 128 -19.30 -5.13 6.83
C VAL A 128 -18.33 -4.73 7.93
N SER A 129 -17.85 -5.70 8.72
CA SER A 129 -16.87 -5.46 9.79
C SER A 129 -15.56 -4.95 9.24
N PHE A 130 -15.09 -5.52 8.12
CA PHE A 130 -13.90 -5.07 7.41
C PHE A 130 -14.04 -3.63 6.93
N LYS A 131 -15.15 -3.27 6.27
CA LYS A 131 -15.43 -1.88 5.86
C LYS A 131 -15.41 -0.92 7.04
N SER A 132 -16.00 -1.29 8.16
CA SER A 132 -15.99 -0.47 9.38
C SER A 132 -14.57 -0.24 9.90
N SER A 133 -13.71 -1.25 9.84
CA SER A 133 -12.31 -1.13 10.26
C SER A 133 -11.49 -0.15 9.40
N LEU A 134 -11.94 0.16 8.18
CA LEU A 134 -11.29 1.07 7.24
C LEU A 134 -11.86 2.51 7.25
N SER A 135 -12.74 2.85 8.19
CA SER A 135 -13.42 4.15 8.24
C SER A 135 -12.46 5.35 8.13
N ALA A 136 -11.29 5.26 8.74
CA ALA A 136 -10.25 6.29 8.68
C ALA A 136 -9.74 6.58 7.25
N LEU A 137 -9.87 5.63 6.33
CA LEU A 137 -9.42 5.74 4.93
C LEU A 137 -10.57 6.00 3.95
N LEU A 138 -11.82 5.83 4.38
CA LEU A 138 -13.01 6.01 3.53
C LEU A 138 -13.43 7.48 3.47
N VAL A 139 -12.54 8.33 2.98
CA VAL A 139 -12.70 9.78 2.92
C VAL A 139 -12.70 10.30 1.47
N PRO A 140 -13.49 11.37 1.16
CA PRO A 140 -14.41 12.07 2.07
C PRO A 140 -15.65 11.24 2.41
N GLU A 141 -16.31 11.58 3.50
CA GLU A 141 -17.42 10.81 4.11
C GLU A 141 -18.56 10.50 3.13
N ASN A 142 -18.91 11.44 2.26
CA ASN A 142 -19.96 11.23 1.26
C ASN A 142 -19.66 10.09 0.28
N MET A 143 -18.39 9.78 0.04
CA MET A 143 -17.94 8.64 -0.78
C MET A 143 -17.79 7.35 0.04
N GLY A 144 -17.72 7.43 1.35
CA GLY A 144 -17.62 6.27 2.24
C GLY A 144 -18.80 5.27 2.13
N LYS A 145 -19.93 5.72 1.59
CA LYS A 145 -21.10 4.86 1.31
C LYS A 145 -20.97 4.03 0.04
N ASN A 146 -20.06 4.39 -0.86
CA ASN A 146 -19.88 3.69 -2.13
C ASN A 146 -19.48 2.21 -1.89
N PRO A 147 -19.84 1.31 -2.82
CA PRO A 147 -19.47 -0.10 -2.72
C PRO A 147 -17.95 -0.29 -2.76
N ILE A 148 -17.49 -1.32 -2.06
CA ILE A 148 -16.08 -1.75 -2.06
C ILE A 148 -15.98 -3.02 -2.90
N LYS A 149 -15.02 -3.02 -3.85
CA LYS A 149 -14.62 -4.16 -4.65
C LYS A 149 -13.26 -4.64 -4.18
N HIS A 150 -13.17 -5.89 -3.75
CA HIS A 150 -11.90 -6.49 -3.35
C HIS A 150 -11.08 -6.84 -4.59
N LYS A 151 -9.80 -6.49 -4.57
CA LYS A 151 -8.82 -6.74 -5.61
C LYS A 151 -7.59 -7.35 -4.98
N TYR A 152 -6.90 -8.21 -5.72
CA TYR A 152 -5.80 -9.02 -5.19
C TYR A 152 -4.60 -8.92 -6.12
N VAL A 153 -3.42 -8.77 -5.54
CA VAL A 153 -2.14 -8.78 -6.25
C VAL A 153 -1.22 -9.76 -5.55
N LEU A 154 -0.68 -10.69 -6.31
CA LEU A 154 0.39 -11.58 -5.85
C LEU A 154 1.69 -11.16 -6.52
N VAL A 155 2.69 -10.76 -5.73
CA VAL A 155 4.05 -10.51 -6.20
C VAL A 155 4.88 -11.76 -5.94
N TYR A 156 5.35 -12.41 -7.02
CA TYR A 156 5.96 -13.73 -6.94
C TYR A 156 7.11 -13.87 -7.94
N GLY A 157 8.22 -14.46 -7.52
CA GLY A 157 9.28 -14.91 -8.40
C GLY A 157 9.91 -13.85 -9.31
N ARG A 158 10.69 -14.30 -10.26
CA ARG A 158 11.41 -13.47 -11.24
C ARG A 158 10.82 -13.65 -12.64
N ARG A 159 10.88 -12.61 -13.45
CA ARG A 159 10.46 -12.61 -14.88
C ARG A 159 11.24 -13.61 -15.71
N SER A 160 12.52 -13.80 -15.40
CA SER A 160 13.43 -14.68 -16.16
C SER A 160 12.92 -16.11 -16.34
N GLU A 161 12.13 -16.63 -15.40
CA GLU A 161 11.52 -17.97 -15.52
C GLU A 161 10.44 -18.06 -16.62
N LEU A 162 9.90 -16.91 -17.02
CA LEU A 162 8.81 -16.81 -18.00
C LEU A 162 9.29 -16.35 -19.39
N GLU A 163 10.46 -15.73 -19.50
CA GLU A 163 10.91 -15.01 -20.71
C GLU A 163 11.05 -15.91 -21.95
N ASN A 164 11.47 -17.15 -21.74
CA ASN A 164 11.77 -18.08 -22.83
C ASN A 164 10.66 -19.12 -23.06
N SER A 165 9.46 -18.94 -22.54
CA SER A 165 8.38 -19.91 -22.67
C SER A 165 7.00 -19.23 -22.77
N ASP A 166 6.46 -19.19 -23.98
CA ASP A 166 5.10 -18.71 -24.25
C ASP A 166 4.06 -19.52 -23.48
N LEU A 167 4.27 -20.83 -23.36
CA LEU A 167 3.37 -21.69 -22.62
C LEU A 167 3.35 -21.34 -21.13
N ARG A 168 4.50 -21.09 -20.50
CA ARG A 168 4.57 -20.70 -19.09
C ARG A 168 3.93 -19.33 -18.88
N ARG A 169 4.20 -18.34 -19.75
CA ARG A 169 3.53 -17.03 -19.72
C ARG A 169 2.01 -17.17 -19.80
N SER A 170 1.52 -17.95 -20.76
CA SER A 170 0.09 -18.19 -20.96
C SER A 170 -0.55 -18.86 -19.75
N LYS A 171 0.14 -19.81 -19.10
CA LYS A 171 -0.34 -20.46 -17.88
C LYS A 171 -0.47 -19.47 -16.71
N ILE A 172 0.48 -18.56 -16.52
CA ILE A 172 0.40 -17.50 -15.49
C ILE A 172 -0.74 -16.54 -15.83
N LEU A 173 -0.85 -16.09 -17.08
CA LEU A 173 -1.93 -15.21 -17.52
C LEU A 173 -3.31 -15.83 -17.29
N ALA A 174 -3.45 -17.15 -17.50
CA ALA A 174 -4.70 -17.88 -17.29
C ALA A 174 -5.13 -17.95 -15.81
N GLN A 175 -4.23 -17.72 -14.85
CA GLN A 175 -4.58 -17.61 -13.43
C GLN A 175 -5.17 -16.24 -13.06
N GLN A 176 -4.96 -15.23 -13.88
CA GLN A 176 -5.41 -13.88 -13.60
C GLN A 176 -6.88 -13.67 -13.95
N THR A 177 -7.54 -12.82 -13.21
CA THR A 177 -8.95 -12.43 -13.39
C THR A 177 -9.10 -10.92 -13.32
N ASP A 178 -10.30 -10.39 -13.50
CA ASP A 178 -10.58 -8.94 -13.38
C ASP A 178 -10.35 -8.39 -11.97
N ASP A 179 -10.27 -9.27 -10.97
CA ASP A 179 -10.02 -8.93 -9.59
C ASP A 179 -8.66 -9.41 -9.07
N PHE A 180 -7.90 -10.16 -9.86
CA PHE A 180 -6.62 -10.75 -9.44
C PHE A 180 -5.52 -10.60 -10.48
N LYS A 181 -4.35 -10.10 -10.05
CA LYS A 181 -3.14 -9.96 -10.86
C LYS A 181 -1.94 -10.65 -10.22
N ILE A 182 -1.08 -11.21 -11.07
CA ILE A 182 0.21 -11.78 -10.70
C ILE A 182 1.30 -10.91 -11.30
N MET A 183 2.25 -10.49 -10.48
CA MET A 183 3.40 -9.67 -10.87
C MET A 183 4.69 -10.36 -10.49
N SER A 184 5.74 -10.23 -11.31
CA SER A 184 7.08 -10.59 -10.87
C SER A 184 7.70 -9.45 -10.04
N PHE A 185 8.67 -9.76 -9.18
CA PHE A 185 9.42 -8.72 -8.48
C PHE A 185 10.10 -7.74 -9.44
N ASP A 186 10.58 -8.19 -10.60
CA ASP A 186 11.17 -7.32 -11.62
C ASP A 186 10.22 -6.22 -12.10
N SER A 187 8.92 -6.51 -12.21
CA SER A 187 7.93 -5.54 -12.69
C SER A 187 7.66 -4.40 -11.71
N LEU A 188 8.02 -4.54 -10.43
CA LEU A 188 7.87 -3.46 -9.46
C LEU A 188 8.79 -2.26 -9.77
N ALA A 189 9.93 -2.51 -10.42
CA ALA A 189 10.88 -1.48 -10.86
C ALA A 189 10.42 -0.71 -12.11
N GLU A 190 9.26 -1.03 -12.67
CA GLU A 190 8.74 -0.36 -13.87
C GLU A 190 7.86 0.83 -13.52
N GLY A 191 7.93 1.87 -14.38
CA GLY A 191 7.06 3.04 -14.28
C GLY A 191 7.21 3.88 -13.01
N LEU A 192 8.35 3.83 -12.33
CA LEU A 192 8.56 4.48 -11.03
C LEU A 192 8.37 5.99 -11.04
N LEU A 193 8.68 6.65 -12.18
CA LEU A 193 8.45 8.10 -12.35
C LEU A 193 7.00 8.52 -12.15
N GLY A 194 6.06 7.68 -12.58
CA GLY A 194 4.62 7.93 -12.44
C GLY A 194 4.03 7.51 -11.07
N LYS A 195 4.82 6.86 -10.22
CA LYS A 195 4.35 6.37 -8.92
C LYS A 195 4.74 7.35 -7.81
N PRO A 196 3.78 8.04 -7.16
CA PRO A 196 4.09 8.89 -6.01
C PRO A 196 4.56 8.05 -4.81
N VAL A 197 5.33 8.69 -3.91
CA VAL A 197 5.66 8.12 -2.60
C VAL A 197 4.39 8.01 -1.78
N MET A 198 4.27 6.93 -1.00
CA MET A 198 3.16 6.66 -0.09
C MET A 198 3.67 6.63 1.34
N ASP A 199 2.80 6.98 2.27
CA ASP A 199 3.06 6.77 3.69
C ASP A 199 2.65 5.35 4.10
N ILE A 200 3.42 4.73 4.98
CA ILE A 200 3.08 3.41 5.54
C ILE A 200 2.28 3.58 6.81
N GLY A 201 1.19 2.83 6.92
CA GLY A 201 0.36 2.78 8.11
C GLY A 201 0.22 1.37 8.67
N ILE A 202 -0.04 1.28 9.97
CA ILE A 202 -0.45 0.05 10.66
C ILE A 202 -1.86 0.25 11.20
N ARG A 203 -2.79 -0.61 10.83
CA ARG A 203 -4.14 -0.58 11.39
C ARG A 203 -4.12 -1.15 12.81
N ARG A 204 -4.53 -0.34 13.77
CA ARG A 204 -4.81 -0.73 15.16
C ARG A 204 -6.32 -0.81 15.36
N ASN A 205 -6.76 -1.22 16.55
CA ASN A 205 -8.20 -1.38 16.83
C ASN A 205 -8.99 -0.08 16.59
N GLU A 206 -8.48 1.06 17.10
CA GLU A 206 -9.21 2.33 17.05
C GLU A 206 -8.64 3.35 16.06
N PHE A 207 -7.40 3.19 15.61
CA PHE A 207 -6.70 4.17 14.79
C PHE A 207 -5.73 3.52 13.81
N ILE A 208 -5.21 4.32 12.90
CA ILE A 208 -4.08 3.96 12.04
C ILE A 208 -2.83 4.65 12.58
N ASP A 209 -1.81 3.86 12.87
CA ASP A 209 -0.46 4.34 13.19
C ASP A 209 0.25 4.69 11.88
N LEU A 210 0.54 5.97 11.65
CA LEU A 210 1.31 6.39 10.48
C LEU A 210 2.81 6.31 10.80
N ILE A 211 3.55 5.59 9.96
CA ILE A 211 4.99 5.37 10.12
C ILE A 211 5.71 6.30 9.15
N ALA A 212 5.86 7.56 9.54
CA ALA A 212 6.58 8.57 8.77
C ALA A 212 7.15 9.61 9.71
N ASP A 213 8.24 10.24 9.33
CA ASP A 213 8.84 11.37 10.06
C ASP A 213 8.47 12.72 9.45
N GLU A 214 7.99 12.72 8.22
CA GLU A 214 7.44 13.88 7.51
C GLU A 214 6.22 13.48 6.68
N ILE A 215 5.35 14.45 6.37
CA ILE A 215 4.16 14.21 5.56
C ILE A 215 4.46 14.39 4.07
N ASN A 216 4.26 13.33 3.28
CA ASN A 216 4.48 13.34 1.84
C ASN A 216 3.46 14.20 1.07
N ASP A 217 2.20 14.17 1.49
CA ASP A 217 1.14 14.98 0.88
C ASP A 217 0.34 15.75 1.93
N PRO A 218 0.67 17.02 2.14
CA PRO A 218 -0.07 17.86 3.09
C PRO A 218 -1.57 17.97 2.82
N ALA A 219 -2.02 17.78 1.57
CA ALA A 219 -3.43 17.88 1.24
C ALA A 219 -4.29 16.82 1.95
N VAL A 220 -3.69 15.72 2.37
CA VAL A 220 -4.36 14.66 3.15
C VAL A 220 -4.98 15.20 4.44
N LEU A 221 -4.34 16.20 5.07
CA LEU A 221 -4.81 16.82 6.31
C LEU A 221 -6.17 17.52 6.17
N SER A 222 -6.62 17.81 4.94
CA SER A 222 -7.95 18.37 4.69
C SER A 222 -9.07 17.32 4.87
N PHE A 223 -8.75 16.04 4.82
CA PHE A 223 -9.74 14.96 4.74
C PHE A 223 -9.77 14.05 5.96
N ILE A 224 -8.60 13.78 6.60
CA ILE A 224 -8.52 12.83 7.70
C ILE A 224 -9.28 13.30 8.92
N GLU A 225 -9.86 12.36 9.68
CA GLU A 225 -10.36 12.62 11.03
C GLU A 225 -9.23 12.35 12.02
N PRO A 226 -8.63 13.40 12.66
CA PRO A 226 -7.39 13.26 13.40
C PRO A 226 -7.44 12.23 14.53
N THR A 227 -8.59 12.03 15.15
CA THR A 227 -8.78 11.10 16.26
C THR A 227 -8.65 9.62 15.84
N GLN A 228 -8.79 9.36 14.54
CA GLN A 228 -8.63 8.02 13.95
C GLN A 228 -7.20 7.72 13.51
N TRP A 229 -6.28 8.65 13.77
CA TRP A 229 -4.87 8.53 13.38
C TRP A 229 -3.96 8.76 14.57
N ARG A 230 -2.80 8.10 14.52
CA ARG A 230 -1.71 8.31 15.48
C ARG A 230 -0.39 8.48 14.72
N ILE A 231 0.44 9.41 15.17
CA ILE A 231 1.73 9.75 14.57
C ILE A 231 2.82 9.79 15.63
N ASN A 232 4.09 9.75 15.20
CA ASN A 232 5.22 9.97 16.10
C ASN A 232 5.40 11.48 16.39
N LYS A 233 6.28 11.81 17.34
CA LYS A 233 6.55 13.20 17.71
C LYS A 233 7.28 13.98 16.61
N THR A 234 8.12 13.33 15.82
CA THR A 234 8.86 13.95 14.72
C THR A 234 7.89 14.42 13.64
N LEU A 235 6.97 13.56 13.19
CA LEU A 235 5.93 13.94 12.24
C LEU A 235 4.99 15.01 12.80
N HIS A 236 4.67 14.93 14.12
CA HIS A 236 3.88 15.98 14.76
C HIS A 236 4.60 17.34 14.75
N ALA A 237 5.92 17.35 14.98
CA ALA A 237 6.73 18.56 14.89
C ALA A 237 6.81 19.09 13.44
N ASP A 238 6.93 18.21 12.43
CA ASP A 238 6.86 18.59 11.01
C ASP A 238 5.53 19.28 10.68
N ILE A 239 4.40 18.70 11.07
CA ILE A 239 3.08 19.31 10.87
C ILE A 239 3.02 20.69 11.54
N ARG A 240 3.52 20.81 12.77
CA ARG A 240 3.54 22.10 13.51
C ARG A 240 4.42 23.14 12.82
N SER A 241 5.59 22.77 12.34
CA SER A 241 6.49 23.69 11.64
C SER A 241 5.86 24.30 10.38
N ARG A 242 4.98 23.53 9.72
CA ARG A 242 4.24 23.99 8.52
C ARG A 242 3.13 24.99 8.86
N ILE A 243 2.65 25.02 10.11
CA ILE A 243 1.70 26.06 10.58
C ILE A 243 2.41 27.40 10.71
N ASP A 244 3.61 27.39 11.30
CA ASP A 244 4.42 28.58 11.58
C ASP A 244 5.18 29.08 10.34
N GLY A 245 5.43 28.19 9.38
CA GLY A 245 6.08 28.48 8.11
C GLY A 245 5.16 29.20 7.12
N LYS A 246 5.70 30.21 6.46
CA LYS A 246 5.04 31.13 5.54
C LYS A 246 3.96 30.48 4.65
N GLY A 247 2.71 30.51 5.07
CA GLY A 247 1.59 30.67 4.15
C GLY A 247 0.90 29.44 3.59
N MET A 248 1.29 28.20 3.85
CA MET A 248 0.48 27.06 3.43
C MET A 248 -0.72 26.85 4.37
N ARG A 249 -1.84 27.47 4.00
CA ARG A 249 -3.13 27.21 4.65
C ARG A 249 -3.89 26.16 3.84
N ILE A 250 -4.08 24.98 4.41
CA ILE A 250 -5.05 24.01 3.90
C ILE A 250 -6.36 24.31 4.60
N ASN A 251 -7.37 24.73 3.84
CA ASN A 251 -8.69 24.99 4.38
C ASN A 251 -9.41 23.66 4.67
N ARG A 252 -9.85 23.50 5.91
CA ARG A 252 -10.64 22.37 6.36
C ARG A 252 -12.01 22.85 6.87
N PRO A 253 -13.14 22.30 6.39
CA PRO A 253 -14.43 22.59 6.97
C PRO A 253 -14.60 21.82 8.30
N VAL A 254 -14.88 22.53 9.38
CA VAL A 254 -15.17 21.94 10.70
C VAL A 254 -16.38 22.69 11.28
N GLY A 255 -17.48 21.98 11.55
CA GLY A 255 -18.69 22.59 12.12
C GLY A 255 -19.24 23.76 11.30
N GLY A 256 -19.14 23.69 9.96
CA GLY A 256 -19.59 24.76 9.06
C GLY A 256 -18.64 25.97 8.95
N LYS A 257 -17.49 25.95 9.61
CA LYS A 257 -16.45 26.99 9.53
C LYS A 257 -15.22 26.46 8.79
N SER A 258 -14.53 27.34 8.07
CA SER A 258 -13.23 27.02 7.48
C SER A 258 -12.13 27.27 8.51
N VAL A 259 -11.34 26.24 8.84
CA VAL A 259 -10.19 26.31 9.75
C VAL A 259 -8.90 25.95 9.02
N ASN A 260 -7.75 26.29 9.60
CA ASN A 260 -6.46 25.81 9.10
C ASN A 260 -6.35 24.29 9.38
N GLY A 261 -6.23 23.47 8.35
CA GLY A 261 -6.17 22.01 8.47
C GLY A 261 -4.96 21.51 9.25
N TYR A 262 -3.79 22.13 9.08
CA TYR A 262 -2.59 21.80 9.87
C TYR A 262 -2.82 22.04 11.36
N GLN A 263 -3.33 23.22 11.72
CA GLN A 263 -3.62 23.54 13.11
C GLN A 263 -4.64 22.55 13.70
N TYR A 264 -5.74 22.32 12.98
CA TYR A 264 -6.77 21.39 13.44
C TYR A 264 -6.23 19.98 13.68
N VAL A 265 -5.42 19.46 12.74
CA VAL A 265 -4.81 18.14 12.89
C VAL A 265 -3.81 18.12 14.03
N ALA A 266 -2.90 19.10 14.10
CA ALA A 266 -1.88 19.17 15.16
C ALA A 266 -2.50 19.23 16.58
N ASP A 267 -3.66 19.86 16.72
CA ASP A 267 -4.33 20.01 18.02
C ASP A 267 -5.16 18.77 18.42
N ASN A 268 -5.53 17.91 17.47
CA ASN A 268 -6.48 16.82 17.72
C ASN A 268 -5.91 15.42 17.43
N ILE A 269 -4.76 15.31 16.76
CA ILE A 269 -4.17 14.00 16.41
C ILE A 269 -3.51 13.34 17.64
N ARG A 270 -3.62 12.03 17.73
CA ARG A 270 -2.92 11.25 18.77
C ARG A 270 -1.43 11.20 18.47
N THR A 271 -0.58 11.30 19.49
CA THR A 271 0.86 11.13 19.35
C THR A 271 1.35 9.87 20.06
N ARG A 272 2.28 9.15 19.43
CA ARG A 272 2.97 8.00 19.98
C ARG A 272 4.19 8.46 20.78
N SER A 273 4.51 7.79 21.91
CA SER A 273 5.78 8.00 22.58
C SER A 273 6.94 7.40 21.76
N ASP A 274 8.12 8.02 21.83
CA ASP A 274 9.30 7.55 21.08
C ASP A 274 9.82 6.19 21.59
N THR A 275 9.41 5.78 22.80
CA THR A 275 9.76 4.51 23.41
C THR A 275 8.80 3.37 23.03
N GLU A 276 7.65 3.68 22.43
CA GLU A 276 6.69 2.67 22.01
C GLU A 276 7.19 2.01 20.72
N LYS A 277 7.70 0.78 20.85
CA LYS A 277 8.08 -0.02 19.69
C LYS A 277 6.84 -0.27 18.84
N LEU A 278 6.95 0.04 17.55
CA LEU A 278 6.09 -0.58 16.55
C LEU A 278 6.48 -2.06 16.59
N GLU A 279 5.61 -2.91 17.12
CA GLU A 279 5.86 -4.35 17.15
C GLU A 279 6.33 -4.76 15.75
N GLU A 280 7.58 -5.18 15.65
CA GLU A 280 8.05 -5.94 14.52
C GLU A 280 7.27 -7.24 14.63
N ASP A 281 6.43 -7.50 13.64
CA ASP A 281 5.60 -8.69 13.58
C ASP A 281 6.46 -9.93 13.78
N ALA A 282 6.12 -10.71 14.82
CA ALA A 282 6.57 -12.08 14.97
C ALA A 282 5.90 -12.97 13.91
#